data_4a858e1dbdace55a2a39d8627e26e278
#
_entry.id   4a858e1dbdace55a2a39d8627e26e278
#
_cell.length_a   1.000
_cell.length_b   1.000
_cell.length_c   1.000
_cell.angle_alpha   90.00
_cell.angle_beta   90.00
_cell.angle_gamma   90.00
#
_symmetry.space_group_name_H-M   'P 1'
#
loop_
_entity.id
_entity.type
_entity.pdbx_description
1 polymer ?
#
loop_
_entity_poly.entity_id
_entity_poly.type
_entity_poly.pdbx_seq_one_letter_code
_entity_poly.pdbx_strand_id
1 'polypeptide(L)'
;YLDVVAALRESKFSDVKIFSGRYGLGSKDTTPAQIVAVYNNTEKEKFTIGIVDDVTNLSLETGDAIVTTPEGTTNCKFWGLGADGTVGANKNSIKIIGDNTDMYAQAYFDYDSKKSGGVTMSHLRFGKEPIKSTYLIHKADFVACHNPSYVNKYNMVQELVDGGTFLLNCPWDMEGLEKHLPGQVKAFIANHNIKFYTIDGVK
;
A
#
# COMPACT_ATOMS: atom_id res chain seq x y z
N TYR A 1 4.92 4.32 -28.14
CA TYR A 1 6.36 4.47 -28.31
C TYR A 1 6.72 4.81 -29.75
N LEU A 2 6.35 3.97 -30.73
CA LEU A 2 6.71 4.18 -32.15
C LEU A 2 6.21 5.53 -32.68
N ASP A 3 4.98 5.94 -32.34
CA ASP A 3 4.40 7.22 -32.73
C ASP A 3 5.22 8.41 -32.19
N VAL A 4 5.68 8.32 -30.93
CA VAL A 4 6.56 9.35 -30.32
C VAL A 4 7.90 9.40 -31.05
N VAL A 5 8.48 8.24 -31.35
CA VAL A 5 9.74 8.17 -32.11
C VAL A 5 9.59 8.79 -33.49
N ALA A 6 8.54 8.45 -34.22
CA ALA A 6 8.25 9.03 -35.55
C ALA A 6 8.11 10.54 -35.47
N ALA A 7 7.27 11.04 -34.57
CA ALA A 7 7.04 12.47 -34.41
C ALA A 7 8.33 13.26 -34.04
N LEU A 8 9.17 12.70 -33.19
CA LEU A 8 10.45 13.33 -32.83
C LEU A 8 11.42 13.34 -34.00
N ARG A 9 11.51 12.25 -34.78
CA ARG A 9 12.39 12.16 -35.96
C ARG A 9 12.00 13.14 -37.07
N GLU A 10 10.76 13.53 -37.17
CA GLU A 10 10.25 14.53 -38.12
C GLU A 10 10.31 15.97 -37.58
N SER A 11 10.80 16.17 -36.37
CA SER A 11 10.86 17.48 -35.70
C SER A 11 12.30 18.00 -35.58
N LYS A 12 12.45 19.21 -35.01
CA LYS A 12 13.74 19.77 -34.62
C LYS A 12 14.48 18.97 -33.52
N PHE A 13 13.85 17.94 -32.97
CA PHE A 13 14.40 17.06 -31.95
C PHE A 13 14.78 15.69 -32.50
N SER A 14 15.10 15.59 -33.79
CA SER A 14 15.45 14.33 -34.47
C SER A 14 16.59 13.56 -33.82
N ASP A 15 17.52 14.26 -33.17
CA ASP A 15 18.74 13.67 -32.61
C ASP A 15 18.65 13.33 -31.14
N VAL A 16 17.49 13.55 -30.48
CA VAL A 16 17.35 13.22 -29.08
C VAL A 16 17.39 11.72 -28.84
N LYS A 17 18.06 11.31 -27.79
CA LYS A 17 18.09 9.92 -27.33
C LYS A 17 16.76 9.57 -26.66
N ILE A 18 16.15 8.48 -27.09
CA ILE A 18 14.82 8.06 -26.63
C ILE A 18 14.94 6.77 -25.81
N PHE A 19 14.53 6.82 -24.57
CA PHE A 19 14.49 5.68 -23.66
C PHE A 19 13.08 5.10 -23.59
N SER A 20 12.99 3.78 -23.53
CA SER A 20 11.72 3.05 -23.46
C SER A 20 11.71 2.07 -22.29
N GLY A 21 10.87 2.35 -21.33
CA GLY A 21 10.72 1.52 -20.14
C GLY A 21 9.36 0.82 -20.06
N ARG A 22 9.33 -0.39 -19.51
CA ARG A 22 8.11 -1.10 -19.09
C ARG A 22 8.04 -1.15 -17.58
N TYR A 23 6.89 -0.84 -17.02
CA TYR A 23 6.62 -0.76 -15.58
C TYR A 23 5.22 -1.29 -15.24
N GLY A 24 4.91 -1.44 -13.96
CA GLY A 24 3.60 -1.88 -13.49
C GLY A 24 3.23 -3.31 -13.88
N LEU A 25 4.20 -4.15 -14.23
CA LEU A 25 3.98 -5.53 -14.66
C LEU A 25 3.58 -6.40 -13.45
N GLY A 26 2.65 -7.33 -13.68
CA GLY A 26 2.16 -8.22 -12.63
C GLY A 26 1.42 -7.49 -11.49
N SER A 27 0.73 -6.39 -11.82
CA SER A 27 -0.01 -5.56 -10.85
C SER A 27 0.85 -4.98 -9.72
N LYS A 28 2.16 -4.82 -9.98
CA LYS A 28 3.09 -4.22 -9.02
C LYS A 28 2.99 -2.69 -9.06
N ASP A 29 3.02 -2.08 -7.88
CA ASP A 29 3.08 -0.63 -7.74
C ASP A 29 4.42 -0.08 -8.24
N THR A 30 4.40 1.16 -8.74
CA THR A 30 5.61 1.87 -9.13
C THR A 30 6.01 2.82 -8.01
N THR A 31 7.15 2.57 -7.39
CA THR A 31 7.61 3.32 -6.22
C THR A 31 8.41 4.57 -6.60
N PRO A 32 8.54 5.57 -5.70
CA PRO A 32 9.40 6.72 -5.91
C PRO A 32 10.86 6.36 -6.21
N ALA A 33 11.41 5.35 -5.53
CA ALA A 33 12.78 4.87 -5.80
C ALA A 33 12.93 4.33 -7.23
N GLN A 34 11.92 3.64 -7.75
CA GLN A 34 11.89 3.19 -9.14
C GLN A 34 11.85 4.36 -10.12
N ILE A 35 11.08 5.39 -9.83
CA ILE A 35 11.05 6.61 -10.67
C ILE A 35 12.43 7.27 -10.69
N VAL A 36 13.11 7.39 -9.55
CA VAL A 36 14.47 7.93 -9.47
C VAL A 36 15.43 7.07 -10.30
N ALA A 37 15.32 5.74 -10.22
CA ALA A 37 16.16 4.84 -11.04
C ALA A 37 15.96 5.06 -12.54
N VAL A 38 14.73 5.34 -12.98
CA VAL A 38 14.44 5.66 -14.38
C VAL A 38 15.13 6.96 -14.81
N TYR A 39 15.05 8.03 -13.98
CA TYR A 39 15.70 9.31 -14.30
C TYR A 39 17.24 9.23 -14.26
N ASN A 40 17.78 8.35 -13.45
CA ASN A 40 19.23 8.11 -13.38
C ASN A 40 19.76 7.18 -14.48
N ASN A 41 18.89 6.52 -15.22
CA ASN A 41 19.28 5.61 -16.29
C ASN A 41 19.72 6.38 -17.54
N THR A 42 21.01 6.39 -17.80
CA THR A 42 21.63 7.02 -18.98
C THR A 42 22.15 6.01 -20.00
N GLU A 43 22.10 4.71 -19.69
CA GLU A 43 22.76 3.65 -20.45
C GLU A 43 21.76 2.74 -21.19
N LYS A 44 20.79 2.18 -20.46
CA LYS A 44 19.84 1.22 -21.04
C LYS A 44 18.72 1.95 -21.77
N GLU A 45 18.76 1.99 -23.09
CA GLU A 45 17.69 2.60 -23.92
C GLU A 45 16.37 1.82 -23.83
N LYS A 46 16.44 0.50 -23.63
CA LYS A 46 15.28 -0.35 -23.35
C LYS A 46 15.46 -1.01 -22.01
N PHE A 47 14.49 -0.82 -21.12
CA PHE A 47 14.56 -1.34 -19.75
C PHE A 47 13.21 -1.78 -19.21
N THR A 48 13.23 -2.51 -18.11
CA THR A 48 12.09 -2.79 -17.25
C THR A 48 12.35 -2.21 -15.87
N ILE A 49 11.32 -2.01 -15.08
CA ILE A 49 11.44 -1.56 -13.68
C ILE A 49 10.45 -2.31 -12.80
N GLY A 50 10.88 -2.67 -11.59
CA GLY A 50 10.06 -3.39 -10.62
C GLY A 50 9.91 -4.89 -10.87
N ILE A 51 10.78 -5.48 -11.71
CA ILE A 51 10.86 -6.94 -11.93
C ILE A 51 12.12 -7.45 -11.23
N VAL A 52 11.95 -8.33 -10.27
CA VAL A 52 13.04 -8.84 -9.42
C VAL A 52 13.74 -10.04 -10.06
N ASP A 53 12.99 -10.85 -10.81
CA ASP A 53 13.42 -12.10 -11.46
C ASP A 53 13.54 -11.95 -12.98
N ASP A 54 14.07 -10.82 -13.43
CA ASP A 54 14.17 -10.49 -14.86
C ASP A 54 15.29 -11.27 -15.53
N VAL A 55 14.92 -12.35 -16.21
CA VAL A 55 15.84 -13.18 -17.02
C VAL A 55 16.42 -12.45 -18.23
N THR A 56 15.86 -11.30 -18.62
CA THR A 56 16.35 -10.48 -19.74
C THR A 56 17.45 -9.52 -19.33
N ASN A 57 17.72 -9.34 -18.04
CA ASN A 57 18.67 -8.38 -17.48
C ASN A 57 18.41 -6.91 -17.91
N LEU A 58 17.16 -6.59 -18.24
CA LEU A 58 16.71 -5.25 -18.61
C LEU A 58 16.25 -4.44 -17.40
N SER A 59 15.96 -5.06 -16.26
CA SER A 59 15.53 -4.37 -15.05
C SER A 59 16.59 -3.39 -14.54
N LEU A 60 16.13 -2.20 -14.18
CA LEU A 60 16.96 -1.22 -13.48
C LEU A 60 17.03 -1.60 -12.01
N GLU A 61 18.21 -1.47 -11.44
CA GLU A 61 18.40 -1.53 -9.99
C GLU A 61 17.76 -0.31 -9.34
N THR A 62 17.06 -0.53 -8.25
CA THR A 62 16.44 0.54 -7.46
C THR A 62 17.24 0.72 -6.16
N GLY A 63 17.43 1.97 -5.75
CA GLY A 63 18.00 2.29 -4.45
C GLY A 63 17.02 2.04 -3.30
N ASP A 64 17.36 2.56 -2.14
CA ASP A 64 16.54 2.46 -0.92
C ASP A 64 15.15 3.06 -1.10
N ALA A 65 14.21 2.59 -0.28
CA ALA A 65 12.84 3.08 -0.29
C ALA A 65 12.79 4.58 0.05
N ILE A 66 12.11 5.35 -0.79
CA ILE A 66 11.91 6.79 -0.59
C ILE A 66 10.52 7.02 -0.01
N VAL A 67 10.48 7.63 1.17
CA VAL A 67 9.21 8.03 1.81
C VAL A 67 8.79 9.39 1.27
N THR A 68 7.62 9.44 0.63
CA THR A 68 7.03 10.68 0.08
C THR A 68 5.84 11.18 0.90
N THR A 69 5.49 10.47 1.96
CA THR A 69 4.41 10.86 2.88
C THR A 69 4.90 12.00 3.77
N PRO A 70 4.20 13.13 3.82
CA PRO A 70 4.56 14.24 4.71
C PRO A 70 4.58 13.82 6.18
N GLU A 71 5.48 14.40 6.95
CA GLU A 71 5.52 14.20 8.40
C GLU A 71 4.19 14.61 9.04
N GLY A 72 3.76 13.87 10.08
CA GLY A 72 2.46 14.11 10.73
C GLY A 72 1.25 13.60 9.96
N THR A 73 1.45 12.89 8.85
CA THR A 73 0.37 12.16 8.16
C THR A 73 0.06 10.87 8.90
N THR A 74 -1.23 10.64 9.18
CA THR A 74 -1.69 9.36 9.73
C THR A 74 -1.99 8.38 8.59
N ASN A 75 -1.41 7.20 8.67
CA ASN A 75 -1.53 6.11 7.70
C ASN A 75 -2.38 4.98 8.29
N CYS A 76 -3.53 4.69 7.69
CA CYS A 76 -4.44 3.65 8.16
C CYS A 76 -4.64 2.58 7.10
N LYS A 77 -4.64 1.32 7.51
CA LYS A 77 -4.91 0.19 6.62
C LYS A 77 -6.01 -0.70 7.20
N PHE A 78 -6.96 -1.08 6.37
CA PHE A 78 -8.12 -1.88 6.79
C PHE A 78 -8.21 -3.13 5.93
N TRP A 79 -8.23 -4.27 6.58
CA TRP A 79 -8.35 -5.58 5.97
C TRP A 79 -9.77 -6.11 6.15
N GLY A 80 -10.46 -6.34 5.04
CA GLY A 80 -11.82 -6.82 5.02
C GLY A 80 -12.07 -7.89 3.98
N LEU A 81 -13.25 -8.49 4.05
CA LEU A 81 -13.74 -9.42 3.04
C LEU A 81 -14.54 -8.65 1.98
N GLY A 82 -14.41 -9.02 0.73
CA GLY A 82 -15.23 -8.48 -0.33
C GLY A 82 -16.74 -8.63 0.00
N ALA A 83 -17.46 -7.52 -0.05
CA ALA A 83 -18.89 -7.41 0.29
C ALA A 83 -19.25 -7.42 1.79
N ASP A 84 -18.27 -7.28 2.71
CA ASP A 84 -18.53 -7.15 4.16
C ASP A 84 -18.85 -5.72 4.63
N GLY A 85 -18.85 -4.75 3.71
CA GLY A 85 -19.10 -3.34 4.03
C GLY A 85 -17.84 -2.53 4.36
N THR A 86 -16.67 -3.16 4.54
CA THR A 86 -15.39 -2.49 4.89
C THR A 86 -15.06 -1.33 3.94
N VAL A 87 -15.14 -1.55 2.63
CA VAL A 87 -14.83 -0.51 1.64
C VAL A 87 -15.81 0.67 1.72
N GLY A 88 -17.11 0.38 1.89
CA GLY A 88 -18.14 1.42 2.05
C GLY A 88 -17.93 2.26 3.30
N ALA A 89 -17.62 1.62 4.43
CA ALA A 89 -17.30 2.29 5.69
C ALA A 89 -16.07 3.19 5.55
N ASN A 90 -15.02 2.70 4.92
CA ASN A 90 -13.78 3.48 4.73
C ASN A 90 -13.93 4.63 3.75
N LYS A 91 -14.75 4.48 2.69
CA LYS A 91 -15.13 5.61 1.81
C LYS A 91 -15.86 6.70 2.60
N ASN A 92 -16.73 6.31 3.50
CA ASN A 92 -17.45 7.24 4.36
C ASN A 92 -16.52 7.92 5.36
N SER A 93 -15.62 7.17 5.99
CA SER A 93 -14.64 7.69 6.94
C SER A 93 -13.74 8.77 6.32
N ILE A 94 -13.17 8.50 5.14
CA ILE A 94 -12.29 9.47 4.48
C ILE A 94 -13.05 10.71 4.02
N LYS A 95 -14.31 10.56 3.61
CA LYS A 95 -15.19 11.67 3.27
C LYS A 95 -15.51 12.53 4.49
N ILE A 96 -15.83 11.91 5.64
CA ILE A 96 -16.09 12.63 6.89
C ILE A 96 -14.86 13.44 7.30
N ILE A 97 -13.66 12.89 7.20
CA ILE A 97 -12.41 13.60 7.49
C ILE A 97 -12.24 14.80 6.55
N GLY A 98 -12.40 14.61 5.25
CA GLY A 98 -12.25 15.67 4.27
C GLY A 98 -13.31 16.77 4.37
N ASP A 99 -14.56 16.41 4.70
CA ASP A 99 -15.67 17.37 4.76
C ASP A 99 -15.71 18.14 6.09
N ASN A 100 -15.18 17.60 7.19
CA ASN A 100 -15.34 18.16 8.54
C ASN A 100 -14.02 18.58 9.20
N THR A 101 -12.90 18.50 8.50
CA THR A 101 -11.59 18.96 9.02
C THR A 101 -10.81 19.69 7.92
N ASP A 102 -9.81 20.47 8.31
CA ASP A 102 -8.87 21.12 7.39
C ASP A 102 -7.74 20.18 6.94
N MET A 103 -7.94 18.86 7.05
CA MET A 103 -6.94 17.87 6.66
C MET A 103 -7.06 17.52 5.18
N TYR A 104 -5.91 17.34 4.55
CA TYR A 104 -5.83 16.63 3.27
C TYR A 104 -6.06 15.14 3.51
N ALA A 105 -6.74 14.49 2.57
CA ALA A 105 -7.11 13.09 2.67
C ALA A 105 -6.85 12.35 1.35
N GLN A 106 -6.33 11.14 1.45
CA GLN A 106 -6.11 10.24 0.31
C GLN A 106 -6.64 8.87 0.66
N ALA A 107 -7.37 8.23 -0.26
CA ALA A 107 -7.82 6.87 -0.11
C ALA A 107 -7.59 6.06 -1.37
N TYR A 108 -7.23 4.80 -1.19
CA TYR A 108 -7.13 3.79 -2.24
C TYR A 108 -7.70 2.47 -1.76
N PHE A 109 -8.40 1.77 -2.65
CA PHE A 109 -9.05 0.51 -2.32
C PHE A 109 -8.52 -0.58 -3.25
N ASP A 110 -7.77 -1.51 -2.68
CA ASP A 110 -7.22 -2.65 -3.37
C ASP A 110 -8.15 -3.86 -3.23
N TYR A 111 -8.42 -4.53 -4.33
CA TYR A 111 -9.33 -5.65 -4.41
C TYR A 111 -8.60 -6.87 -4.96
N ASP A 112 -8.81 -8.02 -4.33
CA ASP A 112 -8.46 -9.29 -4.97
C ASP A 112 -9.25 -9.45 -6.28
N SER A 113 -8.62 -10.00 -7.29
CA SER A 113 -9.24 -10.27 -8.60
C SER A 113 -10.44 -11.23 -8.55
N LYS A 114 -10.62 -11.94 -7.45
CA LYS A 114 -11.79 -12.80 -7.22
C LYS A 114 -13.03 -11.97 -6.92
N LYS A 115 -14.10 -12.20 -7.69
CA LYS A 115 -15.36 -11.42 -7.58
C LYS A 115 -16.11 -11.56 -6.25
N SER A 116 -15.92 -12.64 -5.50
CA SER A 116 -16.58 -12.84 -4.21
C SER A 116 -15.66 -13.59 -3.25
N GLY A 117 -15.67 -13.18 -1.97
CA GLY A 117 -14.87 -13.80 -0.92
C GLY A 117 -13.38 -13.49 -0.99
N GLY A 118 -12.95 -12.57 -1.88
CA GLY A 118 -11.60 -12.06 -1.93
C GLY A 118 -11.30 -11.07 -0.81
N VAL A 119 -10.02 -10.92 -0.46
CA VAL A 119 -9.59 -9.91 0.49
C VAL A 119 -9.71 -8.51 -0.13
N THR A 120 -10.10 -7.53 0.67
CA THR A 120 -10.02 -6.11 0.31
C THR A 120 -9.10 -5.38 1.29
N MET A 121 -8.29 -4.48 0.77
CA MET A 121 -7.43 -3.63 1.56
C MET A 121 -7.75 -2.17 1.26
N SER A 122 -8.15 -1.43 2.30
CA SER A 122 -8.36 0.02 2.18
C SER A 122 -7.16 0.74 2.77
N HIS A 123 -6.58 1.64 2.00
CA HIS A 123 -5.44 2.47 2.38
C HIS A 123 -5.94 3.91 2.53
N LEU A 124 -5.89 4.46 3.74
CA LEU A 124 -6.33 5.80 4.04
C LEU A 124 -5.19 6.61 4.65
N ARG A 125 -4.98 7.82 4.12
CA ARG A 125 -4.06 8.81 4.70
C ARG A 125 -4.78 10.10 4.95
N PHE A 126 -4.45 10.76 6.05
CA PHE A 126 -4.93 12.12 6.31
C PHE A 126 -3.90 12.87 7.14
N GLY A 127 -3.80 14.18 6.91
CA GLY A 127 -2.83 15.05 7.55
C GLY A 127 -2.99 16.49 7.16
N LYS A 128 -2.21 17.38 7.77
CA LYS A 128 -2.30 18.84 7.54
C LYS A 128 -1.58 19.30 6.28
N GLU A 129 -0.69 18.49 5.72
CA GLU A 129 0.06 18.81 4.52
C GLU A 129 -0.51 18.09 3.29
N PRO A 130 -0.37 18.67 2.07
CA PRO A 130 -0.82 18.02 0.84
C PRO A 130 -0.19 16.65 0.62
N ILE A 131 -1.00 15.62 0.48
CA ILE A 131 -0.56 14.24 0.32
C ILE A 131 -0.35 13.94 -1.15
N LYS A 132 0.91 13.75 -1.56
CA LYS A 132 1.33 13.37 -2.92
C LYS A 132 2.09 12.03 -2.93
N SER A 133 1.70 11.12 -2.05
CA SER A 133 2.31 9.80 -1.89
C SER A 133 1.70 8.78 -2.86
N THR A 134 2.44 7.71 -3.14
CA THR A 134 1.88 6.51 -3.77
C THR A 134 0.74 5.95 -2.92
N TYR A 135 -0.23 5.30 -3.57
CA TYR A 135 -1.48 4.93 -2.89
C TYR A 135 -1.32 3.84 -1.85
N LEU A 136 -0.46 2.84 -2.10
CA LEU A 136 -0.27 1.73 -1.17
C LEU A 136 0.49 2.17 0.09
N ILE A 137 0.00 1.73 1.23
CA ILE A 137 0.62 1.95 2.55
C ILE A 137 1.37 0.69 2.92
N HIS A 138 2.68 0.80 3.11
CA HIS A 138 3.56 -0.30 3.53
C HIS A 138 3.93 -0.23 5.02
N LYS A 139 3.80 0.96 5.62
CA LYS A 139 3.94 1.19 7.06
C LYS A 139 2.78 2.04 7.53
N ALA A 140 2.03 1.52 8.50
CA ALA A 140 0.78 2.11 8.99
C ALA A 140 0.86 2.43 10.48
N ASP A 141 0.23 3.54 10.86
CA ASP A 141 0.02 3.91 12.27
C ASP A 141 -1.14 3.12 12.88
N PHE A 142 -2.10 2.74 12.04
CA PHE A 142 -3.29 2.01 12.41
C PHE A 142 -3.59 0.90 11.40
N VAL A 143 -3.78 -0.33 11.89
CA VAL A 143 -4.29 -1.45 11.10
C VAL A 143 -5.54 -2.02 11.74
N ALA A 144 -6.62 -2.14 10.96
CA ALA A 144 -7.82 -2.85 11.37
C ALA A 144 -8.01 -4.13 10.55
N CYS A 145 -8.40 -5.21 11.22
CA CYS A 145 -8.78 -6.47 10.61
C CYS A 145 -10.23 -6.79 10.94
N HIS A 146 -11.10 -6.74 9.95
CA HIS A 146 -12.54 -6.98 10.14
C HIS A 146 -12.92 -8.46 10.08
N ASN A 147 -12.08 -9.32 9.51
CA ASN A 147 -12.28 -10.77 9.50
C ASN A 147 -11.20 -11.47 10.33
N PRO A 148 -11.56 -12.06 11.49
CA PRO A 148 -10.58 -12.64 12.39
C PRO A 148 -9.79 -13.82 11.81
N SER A 149 -10.31 -14.51 10.78
CA SER A 149 -9.57 -15.59 10.13
C SER A 149 -8.32 -15.11 9.37
N TYR A 150 -8.21 -13.81 9.11
CA TYR A 150 -7.11 -13.24 8.34
C TYR A 150 -5.80 -13.15 9.13
N VAL A 151 -5.85 -13.14 10.47
CA VAL A 151 -4.64 -13.14 11.30
C VAL A 151 -3.77 -14.39 11.11
N ASN A 152 -4.37 -15.47 10.61
CA ASN A 152 -3.67 -16.72 10.30
C ASN A 152 -3.22 -16.84 8.84
N LYS A 153 -3.62 -15.87 7.97
CA LYS A 153 -3.40 -15.95 6.53
C LYS A 153 -2.49 -14.85 6.00
N TYR A 154 -2.49 -13.68 6.66
CA TYR A 154 -1.80 -12.49 6.18
C TYR A 154 -0.94 -11.87 7.29
N ASN A 155 0.20 -11.30 6.91
CA ASN A 155 1.14 -10.67 7.85
C ASN A 155 0.82 -9.19 8.11
N MET A 156 -0.45 -8.84 8.29
CA MET A 156 -0.92 -7.47 8.40
C MET A 156 -0.35 -6.69 9.59
N VAL A 157 -0.05 -7.37 10.70
CA VAL A 157 0.47 -6.72 11.91
C VAL A 157 1.90 -6.21 11.69
N GLN A 158 2.68 -6.86 10.83
CA GLN A 158 4.06 -6.44 10.49
C GLN A 158 4.11 -5.14 9.67
N GLU A 159 2.97 -4.69 9.18
CA GLU A 159 2.85 -3.41 8.48
C GLU A 159 2.75 -2.22 9.45
N LEU A 160 2.56 -2.46 10.75
CA LEU A 160 2.52 -1.40 11.77
C LEU A 160 3.90 -0.82 12.04
N VAL A 161 3.92 0.48 12.30
CA VAL A 161 5.07 1.14 12.93
C VAL A 161 5.13 0.80 14.41
N ASP A 162 6.30 0.98 15.04
CA ASP A 162 6.45 0.80 16.49
C ASP A 162 5.50 1.74 17.25
N GLY A 163 4.81 1.19 18.25
CA GLY A 163 3.79 1.93 19.00
C GLY A 163 2.47 2.16 18.26
N GLY A 164 2.33 1.63 17.05
CA GLY A 164 1.10 1.69 16.26
C GLY A 164 -0.09 0.98 16.91
N THR A 165 -1.24 1.03 16.25
CA THR A 165 -2.48 0.46 16.79
C THR A 165 -3.01 -0.66 15.89
N PHE A 166 -3.32 -1.81 16.48
CA PHE A 166 -4.00 -2.93 15.85
C PHE A 166 -5.40 -3.11 16.41
N LEU A 167 -6.43 -3.07 15.56
CA LEU A 167 -7.81 -3.35 15.91
C LEU A 167 -8.27 -4.64 15.23
N LEU A 168 -8.71 -5.62 16.00
CA LEU A 168 -9.24 -6.88 15.49
C LEU A 168 -10.72 -7.01 15.79
N ASN A 169 -11.54 -7.17 14.77
CA ASN A 169 -12.95 -7.54 14.94
C ASN A 169 -13.05 -9.05 15.17
N CYS A 170 -13.34 -9.43 16.42
CA CYS A 170 -13.48 -10.84 16.80
C CYS A 170 -14.35 -10.98 18.04
N PRO A 171 -15.05 -12.12 18.21
CA PRO A 171 -15.85 -12.41 19.40
C PRO A 171 -15.00 -13.03 20.55
N TRP A 172 -13.68 -13.03 20.43
CA TRP A 172 -12.80 -13.76 21.35
C TRP A 172 -12.55 -12.99 22.64
N ASP A 173 -12.68 -13.67 23.76
CA ASP A 173 -12.17 -13.26 25.06
C ASP A 173 -10.64 -13.50 25.17
N MET A 174 -10.06 -13.29 26.34
CA MET A 174 -8.62 -13.45 26.57
C MET A 174 -8.14 -14.88 26.29
N GLU A 175 -8.90 -15.90 26.67
CA GLU A 175 -8.55 -17.30 26.41
C GLU A 175 -8.64 -17.61 24.91
N GLY A 176 -9.67 -17.11 24.25
CA GLY A 176 -9.85 -17.20 22.80
C GLY A 176 -8.73 -16.51 22.03
N LEU A 177 -8.32 -15.31 22.45
CA LEU A 177 -7.18 -14.60 21.86
C LEU A 177 -5.88 -15.40 22.01
N GLU A 178 -5.62 -15.93 23.19
CA GLU A 178 -4.42 -16.75 23.42
C GLU A 178 -4.40 -17.98 22.51
N LYS A 179 -5.55 -18.59 22.28
CA LYS A 179 -5.69 -19.80 21.45
C LYS A 179 -5.61 -19.51 19.94
N HIS A 180 -6.20 -18.42 19.48
CA HIS A 180 -6.43 -18.18 18.05
C HIS A 180 -5.40 -17.24 17.40
N LEU A 181 -4.74 -16.36 18.17
CA LEU A 181 -3.68 -15.52 17.64
C LEU A 181 -2.39 -16.31 17.40
N PRO A 182 -1.81 -16.24 16.19
CA PRO A 182 -0.50 -16.86 15.93
C PRO A 182 0.58 -16.33 16.85
N GLY A 183 1.52 -17.18 17.24
CA GLY A 183 2.64 -16.81 18.11
C GLY A 183 3.46 -15.65 17.56
N GLN A 184 3.68 -15.61 16.24
CA GLN A 184 4.38 -14.51 15.56
C GLN A 184 3.63 -13.16 15.67
N VAL A 185 2.30 -13.16 15.66
CA VAL A 185 1.48 -11.95 15.83
C VAL A 185 1.60 -11.44 17.26
N LYS A 186 1.49 -12.36 18.26
CA LYS A 186 1.66 -12.02 19.67
C LYS A 186 3.06 -11.47 19.96
N ALA A 187 4.09 -12.11 19.42
CA ALA A 187 5.48 -11.66 19.57
C ALA A 187 5.71 -10.27 18.94
N PHE A 188 5.15 -10.04 17.76
CA PHE A 188 5.25 -8.71 17.10
C PHE A 188 4.58 -7.62 17.93
N ILE A 189 3.36 -7.85 18.41
CA ILE A 189 2.60 -6.92 19.25
C ILE A 189 3.43 -6.53 20.49
N ALA A 190 4.03 -7.52 21.18
CA ALA A 190 4.82 -7.30 22.37
C ALA A 190 6.14 -6.56 22.09
N ASN A 191 6.88 -6.97 21.05
CA ASN A 191 8.21 -6.45 20.76
C ASN A 191 8.20 -5.04 20.17
N HIS A 192 7.10 -4.65 19.52
CA HIS A 192 6.95 -3.34 18.87
C HIS A 192 6.00 -2.40 19.61
N ASN A 193 5.64 -2.72 20.84
CA ASN A 193 4.73 -1.92 21.69
C ASN A 193 3.40 -1.57 21.00
N ILE A 194 2.84 -2.49 20.24
CA ILE A 194 1.59 -2.27 19.51
C ILE A 194 0.41 -2.19 20.48
N LYS A 195 -0.39 -1.14 20.34
CA LYS A 195 -1.66 -0.98 21.07
C LYS A 195 -2.69 -1.90 20.45
N PHE A 196 -3.00 -3.01 21.12
CA PHE A 196 -3.92 -3.99 20.60
C PHE A 196 -5.32 -3.83 21.20
N TYR A 197 -6.32 -3.76 20.34
CA TYR A 197 -7.73 -3.64 20.70
C TYR A 197 -8.56 -4.70 19.97
N THR A 198 -9.63 -5.16 20.62
CA THR A 198 -10.63 -6.04 20.03
C THR A 198 -12.02 -5.39 20.10
N ILE A 199 -12.85 -5.72 19.14
CA ILE A 199 -14.26 -5.36 19.11
C ILE A 199 -15.06 -6.54 18.55
N ASP A 200 -16.25 -6.79 19.11
CA ASP A 200 -17.24 -7.70 18.53
C ASP A 200 -18.31 -6.87 17.81
N GLY A 201 -18.04 -6.57 16.54
CA GLY A 201 -18.93 -5.77 15.70
C GLY A 201 -20.11 -6.54 15.10
N VAL A 202 -20.32 -7.81 15.48
CA VAL A 202 -21.45 -8.63 15.03
C VAL A 202 -22.58 -8.66 16.06
N LYS A 203 -22.29 -8.29 17.31
CA LYS A 203 -23.29 -8.17 18.38
C LYS A 203 -24.06 -6.88 18.33
#